data_83ff8dce68544a1d31ce940b441ef976
#
_entry.id   83ff8dce68544a1d31ce940b441ef976
#
_cell.length_a   1.000
_cell.length_b   1.000
_cell.length_c   1.000
_cell.angle_alpha   90.00
_cell.angle_beta   90.00
_cell.angle_gamma   90.00
#
_symmetry.space_group_name_H-M   'P 1'
#
loop_
_entity.id
_entity.type
_entity.pdbx_description
1 polymer ?
#
loop_
_entity_poly.entity_id
_entity_poly.type
_entity_poly.pdbx_seq_one_letter_code
_entity_poly.pdbx_strand_id
1 'polypeptide(L)'
;AQAAVDPPPAYKQIALPKGVPAEVLYSVALTESKVLLRGEYVPWPWTLNVAGKSYYYATRTAACTALLAAINLYGAKSVDSGLGQVNIGWNGHRFSSPCESLDPYKNLDATSDILIEQRDALYASAPGRPVDWIQVAGRYHR
;
A
#
# COMPACT_ATOMS: atom_id res chain seq x y z
N ALA A 1 23.84 -12.97 8.13
CA ALA A 1 22.74 -12.06 8.39
C ALA A 1 22.60 -11.07 7.24
N GLN A 2 21.43 -10.92 6.71
CA GLN A 2 21.20 -9.91 5.68
C GLN A 2 21.16 -8.53 6.33
N ALA A 3 21.89 -7.59 5.72
CA ALA A 3 21.74 -6.20 6.10
C ALA A 3 20.28 -5.78 5.84
N ALA A 4 19.68 -5.09 6.80
CA ALA A 4 18.37 -4.51 6.62
C ALA A 4 18.42 -3.57 5.41
N VAL A 5 17.48 -3.74 4.48
CA VAL A 5 17.39 -2.83 3.34
C VAL A 5 16.97 -1.47 3.87
N ASP A 6 17.79 -0.46 3.63
CA ASP A 6 17.49 0.91 4.02
C ASP A 6 16.40 1.45 3.07
N PRO A 7 15.21 1.79 3.60
CA PRO A 7 14.14 2.28 2.72
C PRO A 7 14.51 3.64 2.11
N PRO A 8 14.01 3.93 0.90
CA PRO A 8 14.19 5.25 0.31
C PRO A 8 13.69 6.36 1.23
N PRO A 9 14.29 7.58 1.16
CA PRO A 9 13.95 8.67 2.08
C PRO A 9 12.47 9.02 2.16
N ALA A 10 11.73 8.88 1.06
CA ALA A 10 10.30 9.18 1.03
C ALA A 10 9.51 8.33 2.05
N TYR A 11 9.90 7.06 2.24
CA TYR A 11 9.23 6.18 3.21
C TYR A 11 9.43 6.67 4.64
N LYS A 12 10.63 7.15 4.96
CA LYS A 12 10.92 7.75 6.27
C LYS A 12 10.12 9.02 6.50
N GLN A 13 10.05 9.88 5.48
CA GLN A 13 9.30 11.14 5.56
C GLN A 13 7.82 10.93 5.83
N ILE A 14 7.24 9.87 5.30
CA ILE A 14 5.81 9.57 5.48
C ILE A 14 5.57 8.80 6.77
N ALA A 15 6.35 7.76 7.03
CA ALA A 15 6.09 6.82 8.11
C ALA A 15 6.45 7.35 9.49
N LEU A 16 7.62 7.97 9.64
CA LEU A 16 8.12 8.35 10.95
C LEU A 16 7.24 9.35 11.69
N PRO A 17 6.70 10.42 11.05
CA PRO A 17 5.79 11.32 11.75
C PRO A 17 4.52 10.65 12.25
N LYS A 18 4.14 9.52 11.67
CA LYS A 18 2.95 8.74 12.07
C LYS A 18 3.27 7.63 13.08
N GLY A 19 4.54 7.49 13.47
CA GLY A 19 4.95 6.44 14.40
C GLY A 19 5.03 5.05 13.77
N VAL A 20 5.08 4.97 12.44
CA VAL A 20 5.25 3.71 11.71
C VAL A 20 6.73 3.56 11.36
N PRO A 21 7.36 2.41 11.63
CA PRO A 21 8.72 2.18 11.16
C PRO A 21 8.79 2.23 9.64
N ALA A 22 9.75 2.96 9.08
CA ALA A 22 9.88 3.10 7.64
C ALA A 22 10.11 1.76 6.94
N GLU A 23 10.83 0.84 7.60
CA GLU A 23 11.09 -0.50 7.11
C GLU A 23 9.81 -1.31 6.94
N VAL A 24 8.84 -1.10 7.83
CA VAL A 24 7.53 -1.76 7.78
C VAL A 24 6.75 -1.26 6.57
N LEU A 25 6.68 0.07 6.40
CA LEU A 25 5.99 0.65 5.26
C LEU A 25 6.61 0.20 3.92
N TYR A 26 7.94 0.19 3.85
CA TYR A 26 8.66 -0.26 2.66
C TYR A 26 8.42 -1.75 2.38
N SER A 27 8.45 -2.56 3.42
CA SER A 27 8.17 -4.00 3.31
C SER A 27 6.76 -4.27 2.79
N VAL A 28 5.78 -3.51 3.25
CA VAL A 28 4.40 -3.61 2.74
C VAL A 28 4.35 -3.23 1.27
N ALA A 29 4.97 -2.12 0.87
CA ALA A 29 4.98 -1.69 -0.52
C ALA A 29 5.67 -2.73 -1.42
N LEU A 30 6.78 -3.31 -0.99
CA LEU A 30 7.44 -4.40 -1.73
C LEU A 30 6.53 -5.61 -1.88
N THR A 31 5.90 -6.04 -0.80
CA THR A 31 5.01 -7.21 -0.81
C THR A 31 3.84 -7.00 -1.77
N GLU A 32 3.26 -5.80 -1.76
CA GLU A 32 2.03 -5.49 -2.48
C GLU A 32 2.25 -5.14 -3.95
N SER A 33 3.34 -4.45 -4.30
CA SER A 33 3.48 -3.85 -5.63
C SER A 33 4.84 -4.04 -6.31
N LYS A 34 5.63 -5.01 -5.85
CA LYS A 34 6.99 -5.16 -6.40
C LYS A 34 6.99 -5.56 -7.86
N VAL A 35 7.94 -5.00 -8.59
CA VAL A 35 8.33 -5.43 -9.93
C VAL A 35 9.82 -5.70 -9.94
N LEU A 36 10.26 -6.56 -10.85
CA LEU A 36 11.68 -6.79 -11.08
C LEU A 36 12.19 -5.76 -12.07
N LEU A 37 13.12 -4.93 -11.64
CA LEU A 37 13.71 -3.88 -12.47
C LEU A 37 15.23 -3.95 -12.35
N ARG A 38 15.90 -4.23 -13.47
CA ARG A 38 17.38 -4.34 -13.53
C ARG A 38 17.97 -5.28 -12.46
N GLY A 39 17.30 -6.42 -12.27
CA GLY A 39 17.77 -7.44 -11.33
C GLY A 39 17.38 -7.20 -9.87
N GLU A 40 16.66 -6.12 -9.57
CA GLU A 40 16.21 -5.79 -8.21
C GLU A 40 14.69 -5.67 -8.16
N TYR A 41 14.10 -6.08 -7.04
CA TYR A 41 12.69 -5.84 -6.78
C TYR A 41 12.50 -4.44 -6.19
N VAL A 42 11.58 -3.69 -6.78
CA VAL A 42 11.20 -2.35 -6.31
C VAL A 42 9.68 -2.23 -6.27
N PRO A 43 9.11 -1.48 -5.32
CA PRO A 43 7.70 -1.16 -5.34
C PRO A 43 7.38 -0.32 -6.58
N TRP A 44 6.27 -0.61 -7.25
CA TRP A 44 5.90 0.09 -8.48
C TRP A 44 4.60 0.87 -8.29
N PRO A 45 4.64 2.21 -8.43
CA PRO A 45 3.48 3.04 -8.10
C PRO A 45 2.30 2.87 -9.06
N TRP A 46 2.57 2.49 -10.31
CA TRP A 46 1.53 2.32 -11.33
C TRP A 46 1.05 0.87 -11.41
N THR A 47 0.73 0.30 -10.26
CA THR A 47 0.29 -1.10 -10.10
C THR A 47 -1.17 -1.13 -9.72
N LEU A 48 -1.96 -1.96 -10.40
CA LEU A 48 -3.34 -2.25 -10.06
C LEU A 48 -3.53 -3.75 -9.87
N ASN A 49 -4.40 -4.13 -8.94
CA ASN A 49 -4.98 -5.47 -8.92
C ASN A 49 -6.47 -5.31 -9.20
N VAL A 50 -6.94 -6.01 -10.23
CA VAL A 50 -8.33 -5.93 -10.67
C VAL A 50 -8.92 -7.33 -10.67
N ALA A 51 -9.90 -7.55 -9.81
CA ALA A 51 -10.58 -8.86 -9.70
C ALA A 51 -9.57 -10.02 -9.52
N GLY A 52 -8.54 -9.82 -8.73
CA GLY A 52 -7.52 -10.83 -8.42
C GLY A 52 -6.34 -10.91 -9.37
N LYS A 53 -6.29 -10.05 -10.39
CA LYS A 53 -5.22 -10.07 -11.38
C LYS A 53 -4.40 -8.77 -11.34
N SER A 54 -3.06 -8.90 -11.31
CA SER A 54 -2.14 -7.75 -11.24
C SER A 54 -1.81 -7.20 -12.61
N TYR A 55 -1.77 -5.88 -12.70
CA TYR A 55 -1.39 -5.14 -13.91
C TYR A 55 -0.40 -4.04 -13.54
N TYR A 56 0.59 -3.84 -14.40
CA TYR A 56 1.66 -2.87 -14.20
C TYR A 56 1.69 -1.94 -15.41
N TYR A 57 1.64 -0.63 -15.14
CA TYR A 57 1.59 0.37 -16.20
C TYR A 57 2.87 1.19 -16.20
N ALA A 58 3.26 1.68 -17.36
CA ALA A 58 4.48 2.47 -17.51
C ALA A 58 4.35 3.88 -16.94
N THR A 59 3.12 4.42 -16.89
CA THR A 59 2.86 5.79 -16.46
C THR A 59 1.66 5.87 -15.54
N ARG A 60 1.61 6.94 -14.75
CA ARG A 60 0.46 7.24 -13.90
C ARG A 60 -0.82 7.47 -14.73
N THR A 61 -0.70 8.15 -15.86
CA THR A 61 -1.84 8.42 -16.74
C THR A 61 -2.47 7.13 -17.26
N ALA A 62 -1.64 6.19 -17.72
CA ALA A 62 -2.13 4.89 -18.19
C ALA A 62 -2.82 4.11 -17.06
N ALA A 63 -2.21 4.12 -15.88
CA ALA A 63 -2.80 3.46 -14.70
C ALA A 63 -4.13 4.11 -14.29
N CYS A 64 -4.23 5.43 -14.35
CA CYS A 64 -5.46 6.15 -14.02
C CYS A 64 -6.60 5.78 -14.98
N THR A 65 -6.32 5.76 -16.27
CA THR A 65 -7.32 5.34 -17.28
C THR A 65 -7.80 3.92 -17.01
N ALA A 66 -6.89 3.00 -16.74
CA ALA A 66 -7.23 1.62 -16.43
C ALA A 66 -8.00 1.50 -15.11
N LEU A 67 -7.63 2.26 -14.09
CA LEU A 67 -8.30 2.28 -12.80
C LEU A 67 -9.76 2.68 -12.93
N LEU A 68 -10.04 3.76 -13.63
CA LEU A 68 -11.41 4.25 -13.82
C LEU A 68 -12.26 3.24 -14.61
N ALA A 69 -11.68 2.63 -15.64
CA ALA A 69 -12.36 1.58 -16.40
C ALA A 69 -12.65 0.35 -15.52
N ALA A 70 -11.70 -0.05 -14.69
CA ALA A 70 -11.85 -1.21 -13.80
C ALA A 70 -12.94 -0.99 -12.76
N ILE A 71 -13.01 0.22 -12.17
CA ILE A 71 -14.06 0.58 -11.21
C ILE A 71 -15.44 0.48 -11.87
N ASN A 72 -15.55 0.96 -13.10
CA ASN A 72 -16.81 0.93 -13.84
C ASN A 72 -17.23 -0.50 -14.19
N LEU A 73 -16.28 -1.37 -14.57
CA LEU A 73 -16.58 -2.73 -15.01
C LEU A 73 -16.78 -3.71 -13.85
N TYR A 74 -15.99 -3.61 -12.80
CA TYR A 74 -15.95 -4.61 -11.72
C TYR A 74 -16.38 -4.08 -10.36
N GLY A 75 -16.52 -2.78 -10.21
CA GLY A 75 -16.80 -2.15 -8.93
C GLY A 75 -15.52 -1.81 -8.16
N ALA A 76 -15.60 -0.75 -7.37
CA ALA A 76 -14.44 -0.24 -6.63
C ALA A 76 -13.85 -1.25 -5.65
N LYS A 77 -14.67 -2.11 -5.04
CA LYS A 77 -14.20 -3.11 -4.06
C LYS A 77 -13.36 -4.23 -4.70
N SER A 78 -13.37 -4.34 -6.03
CA SER A 78 -12.56 -5.32 -6.76
C SER A 78 -11.23 -4.75 -7.23
N VAL A 79 -10.89 -3.51 -6.86
CA VAL A 79 -9.72 -2.80 -7.37
C VAL A 79 -8.83 -2.33 -6.25
N ASP A 80 -7.56 -2.76 -6.27
CA ASP A 80 -6.50 -2.28 -5.39
C ASP A 80 -5.52 -1.44 -6.20
N SER A 81 -5.02 -0.35 -5.61
CA SER A 81 -4.27 0.66 -6.33
C SER A 81 -2.97 1.05 -5.64
N GLY A 82 -1.93 1.18 -6.44
CA GLY A 82 -0.70 1.87 -6.07
C GLY A 82 0.27 1.06 -5.23
N LEU A 83 1.21 1.75 -4.62
CA LEU A 83 2.32 1.14 -3.88
C LEU A 83 1.86 0.20 -2.76
N GLY A 84 0.88 0.60 -1.99
CA GLY A 84 0.34 -0.20 -0.89
C GLY A 84 -0.84 -1.08 -1.28
N GLN A 85 -1.23 -1.09 -2.55
CA GLN A 85 -2.41 -1.82 -3.04
C GLN A 85 -3.64 -1.53 -2.18
N VAL A 86 -3.96 -0.24 -2.06
CA VAL A 86 -5.09 0.24 -1.26
C VAL A 86 -6.38 -0.06 -2.01
N ASN A 87 -7.31 -0.74 -1.34
CA ASN A 87 -8.59 -1.09 -1.95
C ASN A 87 -9.48 0.15 -2.09
N ILE A 88 -9.93 0.42 -3.29
CA ILE A 88 -10.65 1.66 -3.62
C ILE A 88 -12.06 1.66 -3.05
N GLY A 89 -12.71 0.51 -2.97
CA GLY A 89 -14.07 0.44 -2.43
C GLY A 89 -14.11 0.69 -0.93
N TRP A 90 -13.19 0.08 -0.18
CA TRP A 90 -13.15 0.22 1.28
C TRP A 90 -12.43 1.49 1.76
N ASN A 91 -11.48 2.00 0.97
CA ASN A 91 -10.59 3.08 1.37
C ASN A 91 -10.63 4.31 0.44
N GLY A 92 -11.57 4.35 -0.51
CA GLY A 92 -11.67 5.46 -1.46
C GLY A 92 -11.90 6.81 -0.79
N HIS A 93 -12.52 6.83 0.39
CA HIS A 93 -12.74 8.04 1.17
C HIS A 93 -11.45 8.71 1.66
N ARG A 94 -10.31 7.99 1.63
CA ARG A 94 -9.01 8.54 2.01
C ARG A 94 -8.40 9.42 0.93
N PHE A 95 -8.98 9.41 -0.26
CA PHE A 95 -8.50 10.16 -1.43
C PHE A 95 -9.59 11.12 -1.91
N SER A 96 -9.16 12.23 -2.51
CA SER A 96 -10.12 13.18 -3.09
C SER A 96 -10.77 12.65 -4.37
N SER A 97 -10.10 11.71 -5.06
CA SER A 97 -10.61 11.01 -6.25
C SER A 97 -9.91 9.66 -6.38
N PRO A 98 -10.46 8.71 -7.14
CA PRO A 98 -9.82 7.40 -7.29
C PRO A 98 -8.38 7.47 -7.79
N CYS A 99 -8.09 8.32 -8.77
CA CYS A 99 -6.75 8.41 -9.34
C CYS A 99 -5.72 9.08 -8.42
N GLU A 100 -6.15 9.80 -7.37
CA GLU A 100 -5.22 10.28 -6.35
C GLU A 100 -4.54 9.11 -5.62
N SER A 101 -5.18 7.95 -5.58
CA SER A 101 -4.58 6.75 -4.99
C SER A 101 -3.30 6.29 -5.70
N LEU A 102 -3.08 6.76 -6.93
CA LEU A 102 -1.87 6.47 -7.68
C LEU A 102 -0.72 7.44 -7.37
N ASP A 103 -1.01 8.56 -6.70
CA ASP A 103 0.05 9.42 -6.20
C ASP A 103 0.87 8.66 -5.15
N PRO A 104 2.20 8.50 -5.32
CA PRO A 104 2.99 7.68 -4.41
C PRO A 104 2.93 8.14 -2.97
N TYR A 105 2.99 9.44 -2.72
CA TYR A 105 2.95 9.99 -1.36
C TYR A 105 1.57 9.80 -0.72
N LYS A 106 0.52 10.10 -1.46
CA LYS A 106 -0.86 9.94 -0.96
C LYS A 106 -1.20 8.47 -0.69
N ASN A 107 -0.71 7.58 -1.54
CA ASN A 107 -0.92 6.15 -1.37
C ASN A 107 -0.19 5.64 -0.12
N LEU A 108 1.09 5.99 0.05
CA LEU A 108 1.87 5.57 1.22
C LEU A 108 1.34 6.19 2.51
N ASP A 109 0.84 7.41 2.44
CA ASP A 109 0.18 8.07 3.57
C ASP A 109 -1.06 7.29 4.01
N ALA A 110 -1.93 6.94 3.07
CA ALA A 110 -3.10 6.11 3.32
C ALA A 110 -2.73 4.72 3.85
N THR A 111 -1.72 4.10 3.27
CA THR A 111 -1.21 2.80 3.72
C THR A 111 -0.75 2.86 5.17
N SER A 112 -0.04 3.92 5.55
CA SER A 112 0.42 4.12 6.94
C SER A 112 -0.76 4.26 7.89
N ASP A 113 -1.79 5.00 7.53
CA ASP A 113 -3.00 5.16 8.35
C ASP A 113 -3.73 3.82 8.53
N ILE A 114 -3.81 3.02 7.49
CA ILE A 114 -4.42 1.69 7.57
C ILE A 114 -3.62 0.78 8.50
N LEU A 115 -2.29 0.82 8.42
CA LEU A 115 -1.42 0.05 9.32
C LEU A 115 -1.65 0.42 10.79
N ILE A 116 -1.78 1.71 11.08
CA ILE A 116 -2.07 2.20 12.43
C ILE A 116 -3.43 1.70 12.91
N GLU A 117 -4.45 1.79 12.06
CA GLU A 117 -5.80 1.31 12.38
C GLU A 117 -5.81 -0.19 12.67
N GLN A 118 -5.07 -0.97 11.90
CA GLN A 118 -4.95 -2.41 12.12
C GLN A 118 -4.19 -2.74 13.40
N ARG A 119 -3.13 -1.97 13.73
CA ARG A 119 -2.44 -2.10 15.00
C ARG A 119 -3.38 -1.84 16.16
N ASP A 120 -4.16 -0.76 16.09
CA ASP A 120 -5.10 -0.39 17.14
C ASP A 120 -6.19 -1.45 17.30
N ALA A 121 -6.65 -2.05 16.21
CA ALA A 121 -7.61 -3.14 16.26
C ALA A 121 -7.04 -4.39 16.93
N LEU A 122 -5.76 -4.70 16.68
CA LEU A 122 -5.09 -5.82 17.36
C LEU A 122 -4.94 -5.57 18.86
N TYR A 123 -4.59 -4.36 19.28
CA TYR A 123 -4.55 -3.99 20.70
C TYR A 123 -5.92 -4.14 21.34
N ALA A 124 -6.97 -3.69 20.67
CA ALA A 124 -8.33 -3.77 21.20
C ALA A 124 -8.81 -5.22 21.34
N SER A 125 -8.40 -6.10 20.43
CA SER A 125 -8.80 -7.51 20.44
C SER A 125 -8.06 -8.34 21.49
N ALA A 126 -6.87 -7.89 21.94
CA ALA A 126 -6.04 -8.59 22.93
C ALA A 126 -5.39 -7.59 23.89
N PRO A 127 -6.17 -6.94 24.77
CA PRO A 127 -5.63 -5.95 25.70
C PRO A 127 -4.51 -6.53 26.57
N GLY A 128 -3.45 -5.76 26.76
CA GLY A 128 -2.30 -6.18 27.56
C GLY A 128 -1.29 -7.06 26.84
N ARG A 129 -1.56 -7.48 25.61
CA ARG A 129 -0.60 -8.23 24.80
C ARG A 129 0.21 -7.27 23.92
N PRO A 130 1.54 -7.46 23.81
CA PRO A 130 2.33 -6.69 22.86
C PRO A 130 1.86 -6.97 21.44
N VAL A 131 1.81 -5.91 20.62
CA VAL A 131 1.54 -6.04 19.20
C VAL A 131 2.80 -5.61 18.47
N ASP A 132 3.38 -6.49 17.65
CA ASP A 132 4.52 -6.13 16.83
C ASP A 132 4.09 -5.77 15.40
N TRP A 133 4.95 -5.04 14.73
CA TRP A 133 4.68 -4.60 13.36
C TRP A 133 4.69 -5.73 12.34
N ILE A 134 5.32 -6.87 12.65
CA ILE A 134 5.29 -8.05 11.78
C ILE A 134 3.87 -8.60 11.71
N GLN A 135 3.17 -8.68 12.86
CA GLN A 135 1.76 -9.09 12.90
C GLN A 135 0.87 -8.12 12.12
N VAL A 136 1.11 -6.81 12.28
CA VAL A 136 0.33 -5.78 11.57
C VAL A 136 0.54 -5.88 10.07
N ALA A 137 1.77 -6.00 9.60
CA ALA A 137 2.09 -6.16 8.19
C ALA A 137 1.48 -7.43 7.61
N GLY A 138 1.52 -8.54 8.35
CA GLY A 138 0.89 -9.80 7.94
C GLY A 138 -0.62 -9.67 7.79
N ARG A 139 -1.26 -8.95 8.70
CA ARG A 139 -2.70 -8.68 8.64
C ARG A 139 -3.07 -7.79 7.46
N TYR A 140 -2.25 -6.79 7.15
CA TYR A 140 -2.44 -5.91 6.00
C TYR A 140 -2.50 -6.70 4.70
N HIS A 141 -1.59 -7.66 4.53
CA HIS A 141 -1.49 -8.45 3.29
C HIS A 141 -2.71 -9.36 3.07
N ARG A 142 -3.42 -9.73 4.09
CA ARG A 142 -4.64 -10.55 3.95
C ARG A 142 -5.80 -9.68 3.46
#